data_126fb19b4d9bf0209b3b9a9acdf0c21b
#
_entry.id   126fb19b4d9bf0209b3b9a9acdf0c21b
#
_cell.length_a   1.000
_cell.length_b   1.000
_cell.length_c   1.000
_cell.angle_alpha   90.00
_cell.angle_beta   90.00
_cell.angle_gamma   90.00
#
_symmetry.space_group_name_H-M   'P 1'
#
loop_
_entity.id
_entity.type
_entity.pdbx_description
1 polymer ?
#
loop_
_entity_poly.entity_id
_entity_poly.type
_entity_poly.pdbx_seq_one_letter_code
_entity_poly.pdbx_strand_id
1 'polypeptide(L)'
;KYRRSNQNTCINQRPIVKKGDYIKAGEVIADGSCTDNGELALGQNVLIAFMPWRGYNFEDSIMVSQRVLHDDIYTSVHIDVLDTVARDTKLGKEEITRDIPNVSEEALSNLDDSGIIRVGTYVRYNDILVGKVTPKGETQLNPEEKLLRAIFGEKAGDVRDTSMRVPQGMEGVVTDVVVFNREGVERDERTKEIEQELLAKYEKDHSDEIRIVHSNPVSYTHLRAHETG
;
A
#
# COMPACT_ATOMS: atom_id res chain seq x y z
N LYS A 1 12.14 -2.89 -4.28
CA LYS A 1 10.98 -2.60 -3.39
C LYS A 1 9.93 -1.85 -4.20
N TYR A 2 8.69 -2.27 -4.11
CA TYR A 2 7.56 -1.59 -4.75
C TYR A 2 7.41 -0.18 -4.18
N ARG A 3 7.42 0.81 -5.05
CA ARG A 3 7.28 2.22 -4.67
C ARG A 3 6.28 2.90 -5.61
N ARG A 4 5.40 3.72 -5.06
CA ARG A 4 4.44 4.49 -5.85
C ARG A 4 5.15 5.65 -6.56
N SER A 5 4.87 5.82 -7.85
CA SER A 5 5.22 7.03 -8.60
C SER A 5 4.15 8.12 -8.44
N ASN A 6 4.41 9.33 -8.94
CA ASN A 6 3.42 10.42 -8.94
C ASN A 6 2.17 10.10 -9.78
N GLN A 7 2.27 9.16 -10.70
CA GLN A 7 1.19 8.71 -11.59
C GLN A 7 0.51 7.42 -11.10
N ASN A 8 0.70 7.03 -9.83
CA ASN A 8 0.21 5.80 -9.24
C ASN A 8 0.75 4.51 -9.88
N THR A 9 1.75 4.60 -10.74
CA THR A 9 2.42 3.43 -11.30
C THR A 9 3.41 2.85 -10.29
N CYS A 10 3.68 1.54 -10.40
CA CYS A 10 4.62 0.86 -9.54
C CYS A 10 6.06 1.05 -10.04
N ILE A 11 6.91 1.64 -9.21
CA ILE A 11 8.35 1.67 -9.45
C ILE A 11 8.97 0.47 -8.72
N ASN A 12 9.52 -0.45 -9.49
CA ASN A 12 10.22 -1.60 -8.95
C ASN A 12 11.44 -1.89 -9.83
N GLN A 13 12.63 -1.86 -9.24
CA GLN A 13 13.85 -2.18 -9.97
C GLN A 13 14.20 -3.64 -9.78
N ARG A 14 14.49 -4.33 -10.89
CA ARG A 14 14.90 -5.74 -10.92
C ARG A 14 16.38 -5.81 -11.24
N PRO A 15 17.21 -6.45 -10.41
CA PRO A 15 18.61 -6.66 -10.74
C PRO A 15 18.74 -7.61 -11.94
N ILE A 16 19.59 -7.23 -12.90
CA ILE A 16 19.95 -8.06 -14.06
C ILE A 16 21.12 -8.96 -13.71
N VAL A 17 21.97 -8.49 -12.80
CA VAL A 17 23.23 -9.14 -12.42
C VAL A 17 23.05 -10.01 -11.18
N LYS A 18 23.93 -11.01 -11.05
CA LYS A 18 23.99 -11.93 -9.91
C LYS A 18 25.24 -11.64 -9.07
N LYS A 19 25.18 -12.09 -7.80
CA LYS A 19 26.35 -11.98 -6.91
C LYS A 19 27.53 -12.79 -7.48
N GLY A 20 28.64 -12.12 -7.70
CA GLY A 20 29.88 -12.70 -8.25
C GLY A 20 30.14 -12.33 -9.70
N ASP A 21 29.19 -11.69 -10.39
CA ASP A 21 29.39 -11.23 -11.75
C ASP A 21 30.41 -10.08 -11.80
N TYR A 22 31.25 -10.08 -12.83
CA TYR A 22 32.17 -8.97 -13.06
C TYR A 22 31.47 -7.88 -13.87
N ILE A 23 31.49 -6.64 -13.34
CA ILE A 23 30.77 -5.50 -13.92
C ILE A 23 31.78 -4.40 -14.23
N LYS A 24 31.65 -3.78 -15.40
CA LYS A 24 32.44 -2.63 -15.81
C LYS A 24 31.72 -1.33 -15.43
N ALA A 25 32.49 -0.26 -15.32
CA ALA A 25 31.93 1.07 -15.11
C ALA A 25 31.02 1.46 -16.30
N GLY A 26 29.78 1.90 -16.00
CA GLY A 26 28.77 2.26 -17.01
C GLY A 26 27.85 1.13 -17.46
N GLU A 27 28.07 -0.11 -17.02
CA GLU A 27 27.12 -1.22 -17.32
C GLU A 27 25.84 -1.08 -16.49
N VAL A 28 24.73 -1.48 -17.10
CA VAL A 28 23.42 -1.50 -16.44
C VAL A 28 23.34 -2.71 -15.51
N ILE A 29 23.02 -2.48 -14.24
CA ILE A 29 22.97 -3.53 -13.22
C ILE A 29 21.54 -3.87 -12.79
N ALA A 30 20.57 -3.00 -13.07
CA ALA A 30 19.17 -3.22 -12.76
C ALA A 30 18.29 -2.50 -13.77
N ASP A 31 17.16 -3.13 -14.10
CA ASP A 31 16.11 -2.54 -14.92
C ASP A 31 14.96 -2.03 -14.03
N GLY A 32 14.44 -0.87 -14.40
CA GLY A 32 13.26 -0.29 -13.80
C GLY A 32 11.97 -0.72 -14.49
N SER A 33 10.89 -0.02 -14.18
CA SER A 33 9.63 -0.16 -14.89
C SER A 33 9.80 0.29 -16.35
N CYS A 34 9.22 -0.45 -17.29
CA CYS A 34 9.28 -0.14 -18.72
C CYS A 34 10.71 -0.04 -19.29
N THR A 35 11.66 -0.78 -18.74
CA THR A 35 13.03 -0.90 -19.26
C THR A 35 13.41 -2.35 -19.45
N ASP A 36 14.24 -2.60 -20.47
CA ASP A 36 14.83 -3.90 -20.75
C ASP A 36 16.30 -3.69 -21.15
N ASN A 37 17.24 -4.27 -20.39
CA ASN A 37 18.68 -4.09 -20.54
C ASN A 37 19.13 -2.63 -20.65
N GLY A 38 18.48 -1.75 -19.89
CA GLY A 38 18.76 -0.31 -19.85
C GLY A 38 18.11 0.50 -20.97
N GLU A 39 17.40 -0.13 -21.89
CA GLU A 39 16.67 0.54 -22.96
C GLU A 39 15.18 0.70 -22.62
N LEU A 40 14.53 1.71 -23.17
CA LEU A 40 13.12 1.97 -22.97
C LEU A 40 12.28 0.90 -23.66
N ALA A 41 11.47 0.17 -22.91
CA ALA A 41 10.56 -0.87 -23.36
C ALA A 41 9.15 -0.65 -22.80
N LEU A 42 8.36 0.22 -23.45
CA LEU A 42 7.02 0.61 -22.99
C LEU A 42 5.96 -0.47 -23.20
N GLY A 43 6.27 -1.52 -23.91
CA GLY A 43 5.37 -2.63 -24.21
C GLY A 43 6.13 -3.76 -24.90
N GLN A 44 5.36 -4.66 -25.49
CA GLN A 44 5.91 -5.81 -26.22
C GLN A 44 5.33 -5.89 -27.64
N ASN A 45 6.12 -6.38 -28.56
CA ASN A 45 5.66 -6.67 -29.90
C ASN A 45 4.84 -7.96 -29.90
N VAL A 46 3.63 -7.89 -30.41
CA VAL A 46 2.73 -9.03 -30.53
C VAL A 46 2.35 -9.27 -31.98
N LEU A 47 2.11 -10.52 -32.34
CA LEU A 47 1.59 -10.88 -33.65
C LEU A 47 0.10 -10.53 -33.73
N ILE A 48 -0.29 -9.73 -34.73
CA ILE A 48 -1.65 -9.28 -34.94
C ILE A 48 -2.17 -9.84 -36.28
N ALA A 49 -3.41 -10.34 -36.29
CA ALA A 49 -4.12 -10.70 -37.50
C ALA A 49 -5.30 -9.72 -37.73
N PHE A 50 -5.31 -9.07 -38.87
CA PHE A 50 -6.42 -8.20 -39.30
C PHE A 50 -7.43 -9.01 -40.11
N MET A 51 -8.42 -9.54 -39.43
CA MET A 51 -9.45 -10.38 -40.05
C MET A 51 -10.73 -10.38 -39.22
N PRO A 52 -11.92 -10.55 -39.83
CA PRO A 52 -13.14 -10.80 -39.08
C PRO A 52 -13.07 -12.18 -38.40
N TRP A 53 -13.45 -12.26 -37.14
CA TRP A 53 -13.45 -13.50 -36.38
C TRP A 53 -14.82 -13.76 -35.75
N ARG A 54 -15.70 -14.47 -36.44
CA ARG A 54 -17.03 -14.91 -35.97
C ARG A 54 -17.87 -13.80 -35.34
N GLY A 55 -17.65 -12.54 -35.70
CA GLY A 55 -18.33 -11.38 -35.15
C GLY A 55 -17.83 -10.91 -33.76
N TYR A 56 -16.90 -11.62 -33.13
CA TYR A 56 -16.39 -11.25 -31.81
C TYR A 56 -15.49 -10.01 -31.80
N ASN A 57 -15.00 -9.59 -32.95
CA ASN A 57 -14.23 -8.37 -33.14
C ASN A 57 -15.00 -7.30 -33.92
N PHE A 58 -16.35 -7.28 -33.75
CA PHE A 58 -17.21 -6.27 -34.33
C PHE A 58 -16.96 -4.88 -33.75
N GLU A 59 -16.93 -3.85 -34.58
CA GLU A 59 -16.57 -2.45 -34.25
C GLU A 59 -15.20 -2.35 -33.58
N ASP A 60 -15.14 -1.80 -32.36
CA ASP A 60 -13.90 -1.55 -31.59
C ASP A 60 -13.47 -2.77 -30.75
N SER A 61 -14.15 -3.90 -30.88
CA SER A 61 -13.81 -5.10 -30.12
C SER A 61 -12.54 -5.75 -30.64
N ILE A 62 -11.68 -6.18 -29.72
CA ILE A 62 -10.41 -6.85 -30.02
C ILE A 62 -10.41 -8.21 -29.34
N MET A 63 -10.06 -9.26 -30.12
CA MET A 63 -9.83 -10.60 -29.56
C MET A 63 -8.36 -10.74 -29.20
N VAL A 64 -8.11 -11.15 -27.97
CA VAL A 64 -6.76 -11.45 -27.48
C VAL A 64 -6.61 -12.93 -27.19
N SER A 65 -5.43 -13.50 -27.46
CA SER A 65 -5.16 -14.88 -27.09
C SER A 65 -4.98 -15.03 -25.58
N GLN A 66 -5.33 -16.20 -25.06
CA GLN A 66 -5.14 -16.52 -23.64
C GLN A 66 -3.66 -16.38 -23.20
N ARG A 67 -2.71 -16.56 -24.12
CA ARG A 67 -1.29 -16.38 -23.86
C ARG A 67 -0.95 -14.95 -23.41
N VAL A 68 -1.59 -13.93 -24.00
CA VAL A 68 -1.38 -12.52 -23.62
C VAL A 68 -1.72 -12.29 -22.14
N LEU A 69 -2.77 -12.97 -21.67
CA LEU A 69 -3.19 -12.91 -20.28
C LEU A 69 -2.29 -13.75 -19.36
N HIS A 70 -1.94 -14.97 -19.81
CA HIS A 70 -1.11 -15.89 -19.02
C HIS A 70 0.34 -15.37 -18.84
N ASP A 71 0.89 -14.76 -19.86
CA ASP A 71 2.27 -14.23 -19.85
C ASP A 71 2.33 -12.78 -19.34
N ASP A 72 1.22 -12.20 -18.87
CA ASP A 72 1.12 -10.83 -18.33
C ASP A 72 1.70 -9.75 -19.28
N ILE A 73 1.53 -9.92 -20.59
CA ILE A 73 2.20 -9.09 -21.62
C ILE A 73 1.81 -7.62 -21.50
N TYR A 74 0.54 -7.33 -21.19
CA TYR A 74 0.01 -5.98 -21.03
C TYR A 74 -0.47 -5.68 -19.60
N THR A 75 0.05 -6.40 -18.62
CA THR A 75 -0.32 -6.22 -17.21
C THR A 75 0.46 -5.04 -16.63
N SER A 76 -0.24 -4.15 -15.97
CA SER A 76 0.33 -3.03 -15.22
C SER A 76 -0.02 -3.15 -13.74
N VAL A 77 0.88 -2.70 -12.89
CA VAL A 77 0.68 -2.62 -11.44
C VAL A 77 0.54 -1.16 -11.05
N HIS A 78 -0.53 -0.84 -10.35
CA HIS A 78 -0.81 0.49 -9.81
C HIS A 78 -0.81 0.43 -8.28
N ILE A 79 -0.33 1.49 -7.65
CA ILE A 79 -0.34 1.65 -6.20
C ILE A 79 -1.13 2.89 -5.87
N ASP A 80 -2.30 2.71 -5.28
CA ASP A 80 -3.16 3.79 -4.82
C ASP A 80 -2.99 3.99 -3.31
N VAL A 81 -3.05 5.24 -2.88
CA VAL A 81 -2.98 5.61 -1.47
C VAL A 81 -4.36 6.11 -1.06
N LEU A 82 -4.92 5.46 -0.07
CA LEU A 82 -6.17 5.86 0.58
C LEU A 82 -5.82 6.38 1.97
N ASP A 83 -6.27 7.59 2.29
CA ASP A 83 -6.01 8.22 3.57
C ASP A 83 -7.31 8.58 4.29
N THR A 84 -7.28 8.48 5.60
CA THR A 84 -8.36 8.92 6.47
C THR A 84 -7.80 9.65 7.67
N VAL A 85 -8.57 10.58 8.19
CA VAL A 85 -8.16 11.38 9.34
C VAL A 85 -9.26 11.31 10.40
N ALA A 86 -8.89 11.00 11.63
CA ALA A 86 -9.76 11.17 12.78
C ALA A 86 -9.71 12.64 13.22
N ARG A 87 -10.84 13.31 13.23
CA ARG A 87 -10.96 14.75 13.51
C ARG A 87 -11.66 14.98 14.84
N ASP A 88 -11.34 16.10 15.46
CA ASP A 88 -12.13 16.61 16.58
C ASP A 88 -13.38 17.32 16.02
N THR A 89 -14.55 16.77 16.31
CA THR A 89 -15.83 17.37 15.92
C THR A 89 -16.49 18.09 17.09
N LYS A 90 -17.47 18.95 16.82
CA LYS A 90 -18.25 19.63 17.87
C LYS A 90 -19.02 18.66 18.76
N LEU A 91 -19.25 17.44 18.30
CA LEU A 91 -20.01 16.39 18.99
C LEU A 91 -19.12 15.42 19.76
N GLY A 92 -17.80 15.53 19.59
CA GLY A 92 -16.79 14.68 20.20
C GLY A 92 -15.69 14.33 19.21
N LYS A 93 -14.71 13.60 19.69
CA LYS A 93 -13.58 13.13 18.87
C LYS A 93 -14.01 11.93 18.03
N GLU A 94 -13.61 11.91 16.75
CA GLU A 94 -13.66 10.68 15.97
C GLU A 94 -12.58 9.71 16.48
N GLU A 95 -12.89 8.44 16.50
CA GLU A 95 -11.99 7.40 16.99
C GLU A 95 -11.77 6.34 15.91
N ILE A 96 -10.52 5.92 15.75
CA ILE A 96 -10.16 4.76 14.94
C ILE A 96 -10.21 3.54 15.85
N THR A 97 -11.10 2.60 15.55
CA THR A 97 -11.34 1.43 16.38
C THR A 97 -11.87 0.27 15.57
N ARG A 98 -11.64 -0.95 16.07
CA ARG A 98 -12.26 -2.16 15.54
C ARG A 98 -13.72 -2.32 15.98
N ASP A 99 -14.11 -1.68 17.08
CA ASP A 99 -15.47 -1.74 17.64
C ASP A 99 -16.45 -0.86 16.84
N ILE A 100 -16.91 -1.40 15.70
CA ILE A 100 -17.78 -0.71 14.76
C ILE A 100 -19.19 -1.26 14.91
N PRO A 101 -20.22 -0.42 15.17
CA PRO A 101 -21.59 -0.88 15.32
C PRO A 101 -22.15 -1.47 14.02
N ASN A 102 -22.94 -2.53 14.12
CA ASN A 102 -23.67 -3.18 13.04
C ASN A 102 -22.78 -3.78 11.93
N VAL A 103 -21.56 -4.19 12.25
CA VAL A 103 -20.65 -4.88 11.33
C VAL A 103 -20.42 -6.30 11.83
N SER A 104 -20.39 -7.27 10.90
CA SER A 104 -20.14 -8.66 11.25
C SER A 104 -18.66 -8.92 11.60
N GLU A 105 -18.41 -9.89 12.47
CA GLU A 105 -17.05 -10.34 12.82
C GLU A 105 -16.23 -10.77 11.60
N GLU A 106 -16.88 -11.34 10.57
CA GLU A 106 -16.20 -11.71 9.33
C GLU A 106 -15.62 -10.49 8.62
N ALA A 107 -16.36 -9.37 8.56
CA ALA A 107 -15.89 -8.13 7.95
C ALA A 107 -14.76 -7.46 8.75
N LEU A 108 -14.66 -7.78 10.05
CA LEU A 108 -13.62 -7.26 10.95
C LEU A 108 -12.40 -8.19 11.03
N SER A 109 -12.44 -9.38 10.44
CA SER A 109 -11.39 -10.41 10.57
C SER A 109 -10.02 -9.95 10.05
N ASN A 110 -10.02 -9.09 9.05
CA ASN A 110 -8.83 -8.56 8.40
C ASN A 110 -8.23 -7.34 9.12
N LEU A 111 -8.95 -6.79 10.10
CA LEU A 111 -8.48 -5.66 10.90
C LEU A 111 -7.64 -6.15 12.09
N ASP A 112 -6.71 -5.32 12.50
CA ASP A 112 -6.01 -5.48 13.78
C ASP A 112 -6.88 -4.97 14.96
N ASP A 113 -6.37 -5.05 16.17
CA ASP A 113 -7.09 -4.63 17.36
C ASP A 113 -7.32 -3.12 17.42
N SER A 114 -6.52 -2.33 16.70
CA SER A 114 -6.68 -0.88 16.54
C SER A 114 -7.68 -0.49 15.44
N GLY A 115 -8.24 -1.46 14.73
CA GLY A 115 -9.19 -1.21 13.64
C GLY A 115 -8.55 -0.87 12.31
N ILE A 116 -7.27 -1.17 12.12
CA ILE A 116 -6.52 -0.92 10.89
C ILE A 116 -6.28 -2.25 10.17
N ILE A 117 -6.38 -2.25 8.84
CA ILE A 117 -6.18 -3.45 8.05
C ILE A 117 -4.72 -3.93 8.10
N ARG A 118 -4.54 -5.25 8.08
CA ARG A 118 -3.21 -5.87 8.10
C ARG A 118 -2.54 -5.81 6.73
N VAL A 119 -1.24 -5.53 6.71
CA VAL A 119 -0.42 -5.58 5.49
C VAL A 119 -0.41 -7.01 4.93
N GLY A 120 -0.51 -7.14 3.61
CA GLY A 120 -0.58 -8.42 2.90
C GLY A 120 -2.00 -8.95 2.71
N THR A 121 -3.02 -8.32 3.27
CA THR A 121 -4.42 -8.71 3.09
C THR A 121 -4.91 -8.37 1.69
N TYR A 122 -5.58 -9.32 1.04
CA TYR A 122 -6.30 -9.07 -0.19
C TYR A 122 -7.66 -8.45 0.12
N VAL A 123 -7.96 -7.32 -0.51
CA VAL A 123 -9.17 -6.53 -0.28
C VAL A 123 -10.01 -6.41 -1.54
N ARG A 124 -11.31 -6.36 -1.37
CA ARG A 124 -12.31 -6.19 -2.41
C ARG A 124 -13.20 -4.99 -2.13
N TYR A 125 -14.03 -4.65 -3.10
CA TYR A 125 -15.03 -3.60 -2.93
C TYR A 125 -15.81 -3.74 -1.62
N ASN A 126 -15.95 -2.63 -0.92
CA ASN A 126 -16.66 -2.51 0.35
C ASN A 126 -15.99 -3.13 1.59
N ASP A 127 -14.83 -3.76 1.46
CA ASP A 127 -14.05 -4.21 2.63
C ASP A 127 -13.58 -3.00 3.44
N ILE A 128 -13.53 -3.15 4.75
CA ILE A 128 -13.11 -2.08 5.67
C ILE A 128 -11.58 -2.03 5.69
N LEU A 129 -11.04 -0.85 5.40
CA LEU A 129 -9.61 -0.58 5.48
C LEU A 129 -9.22 0.01 6.83
N VAL A 130 -10.01 0.97 7.31
CA VAL A 130 -9.82 1.60 8.62
C VAL A 130 -11.18 1.76 9.27
N GLY A 131 -11.35 1.13 10.43
CA GLY A 131 -12.53 1.28 11.26
C GLY A 131 -12.53 2.64 11.92
N LYS A 132 -13.53 3.46 11.66
CA LYS A 132 -13.68 4.77 12.25
C LYS A 132 -15.12 5.00 12.69
N VAL A 133 -15.28 5.55 13.88
CA VAL A 133 -16.57 5.92 14.44
C VAL A 133 -16.61 7.40 14.76
N THR A 134 -17.75 8.00 14.49
CA THR A 134 -18.02 9.41 14.79
C THR A 134 -19.13 9.51 15.82
N PRO A 135 -18.98 10.27 16.92
CA PRO A 135 -20.04 10.47 17.88
C PRO A 135 -21.28 11.09 17.24
N LYS A 136 -22.45 10.55 17.56
CA LYS A 136 -23.74 11.18 17.23
C LYS A 136 -24.02 12.29 18.24
N GLY A 137 -24.48 13.44 17.76
CA GLY A 137 -24.99 14.47 18.66
C GLY A 137 -26.25 14.00 19.40
N GLU A 138 -26.56 14.64 20.52
CA GLU A 138 -27.80 14.46 21.26
C GLU A 138 -29.03 14.88 20.44
N THR A 139 -29.33 14.14 19.38
CA THR A 139 -30.63 14.18 18.73
C THR A 139 -31.56 13.28 19.52
N GLN A 140 -32.80 13.72 19.74
CA GLN A 140 -33.85 12.96 20.40
C GLN A 140 -33.84 11.51 19.91
N LEU A 141 -33.37 10.62 20.77
CA LEU A 141 -33.33 9.18 20.50
C LEU A 141 -34.76 8.70 20.21
N ASN A 142 -34.95 8.07 19.06
CA ASN A 142 -36.19 7.37 18.76
C ASN A 142 -36.47 6.30 19.84
N PRO A 143 -37.73 5.98 20.13
CA PRO A 143 -38.09 4.94 21.11
C PRO A 143 -37.41 3.61 20.86
N GLU A 144 -37.17 3.25 19.57
CA GLU A 144 -36.49 2.06 19.15
C GLU A 144 -34.99 2.08 19.48
N GLU A 145 -34.33 3.21 19.32
CA GLU A 145 -32.92 3.41 19.72
C GLU A 145 -32.73 3.35 21.24
N LYS A 146 -33.70 3.84 22.03
CA LYS A 146 -33.69 3.68 23.48
C LYS A 146 -33.80 2.21 23.92
N LEU A 147 -34.53 1.41 23.17
CA LEU A 147 -34.70 -0.01 23.42
C LEU A 147 -33.45 -0.80 23.05
N LEU A 148 -32.79 -0.45 21.93
CA LEU A 148 -31.51 -1.00 21.52
C LEU A 148 -30.38 -0.66 22.54
N ARG A 149 -30.37 0.55 23.08
CA ARG A 149 -29.45 0.94 24.16
C ARG A 149 -29.64 0.07 25.41
N ALA A 150 -30.88 -0.23 25.78
CA ALA A 150 -31.17 -1.05 26.96
C ALA A 150 -30.74 -2.52 26.78
N ILE A 151 -30.73 -3.04 25.53
CA ILE A 151 -30.42 -4.44 25.22
C ILE A 151 -28.94 -4.65 24.93
N PHE A 152 -28.29 -3.76 24.18
CA PHE A 152 -26.93 -3.92 23.66
C PHE A 152 -25.86 -3.02 24.33
N GLY A 153 -26.24 -2.24 25.35
CA GLY A 153 -25.35 -1.33 26.08
C GLY A 153 -25.21 0.06 25.44
N GLU A 154 -24.65 1.00 26.20
CA GLU A 154 -24.61 2.42 25.86
C GLU A 154 -23.83 2.75 24.57
N LYS A 155 -22.84 1.94 24.18
CA LYS A 155 -21.94 2.25 23.05
C LYS A 155 -22.60 2.15 21.67
N ALA A 156 -23.56 1.27 21.46
CA ALA A 156 -24.14 1.01 20.14
C ALA A 156 -25.06 2.12 19.59
N GLY A 157 -25.55 3.02 20.46
CA GLY A 157 -26.47 4.11 20.09
C GLY A 157 -25.79 5.46 19.83
N ASP A 158 -24.58 5.67 20.35
CA ASP A 158 -23.95 6.99 20.42
C ASP A 158 -22.96 7.29 19.30
N VAL A 159 -22.60 6.30 18.52
CA VAL A 159 -21.63 6.45 17.43
C VAL A 159 -22.21 6.05 16.08
N ARG A 160 -21.68 6.66 15.02
CA ARG A 160 -22.00 6.36 13.65
C ARG A 160 -20.76 5.76 12.97
N ASP A 161 -20.94 4.68 12.20
CA ASP A 161 -19.89 4.12 11.35
C ASP A 161 -19.52 5.14 10.25
N THR A 162 -18.26 5.55 10.25
CA THR A 162 -17.64 6.41 9.24
C THR A 162 -16.34 5.76 8.75
N SER A 163 -16.26 4.45 8.81
CA SER A 163 -15.12 3.66 8.42
C SER A 163 -14.74 3.89 6.96
N MET A 164 -13.46 3.87 6.68
CA MET A 164 -12.96 3.90 5.31
C MET A 164 -13.07 2.51 4.70
N ARG A 165 -13.74 2.45 3.55
CA ARG A 165 -13.96 1.21 2.79
C ARG A 165 -13.31 1.30 1.42
N VAL A 166 -13.01 0.14 0.84
CA VAL A 166 -12.49 0.03 -0.52
C VAL A 166 -13.52 0.59 -1.52
N PRO A 167 -13.12 1.55 -2.37
CA PRO A 167 -14.00 2.14 -3.38
C PRO A 167 -14.47 1.11 -4.42
N GLN A 168 -15.54 1.46 -5.13
CA GLN A 168 -16.05 0.63 -6.21
C GLN A 168 -15.03 0.50 -7.36
N GLY A 169 -14.88 -0.72 -7.87
CA GLY A 169 -13.97 -1.01 -8.98
C GLY A 169 -12.51 -1.18 -8.56
N MET A 170 -12.20 -1.11 -7.26
CA MET A 170 -10.87 -1.34 -6.73
C MET A 170 -10.82 -2.68 -6.00
N GLU A 171 -9.79 -3.46 -6.30
CA GLU A 171 -9.41 -4.67 -5.58
C GLU A 171 -7.88 -4.83 -5.63
N GLY A 172 -7.31 -5.42 -4.61
CA GLY A 172 -5.86 -5.60 -4.58
C GLY A 172 -5.33 -6.07 -3.24
N VAL A 173 -4.02 -5.96 -3.05
CA VAL A 173 -3.33 -6.35 -1.82
C VAL A 173 -2.82 -5.11 -1.10
N VAL A 174 -3.03 -5.03 0.19
CA VAL A 174 -2.48 -3.97 1.03
C VAL A 174 -0.95 -4.15 1.12
N THR A 175 -0.20 -3.19 0.60
CA THR A 175 1.27 -3.26 0.55
C THR A 175 1.94 -2.61 1.74
N ASP A 176 1.34 -1.56 2.26
CA ASP A 176 1.90 -0.78 3.37
C ASP A 176 0.80 -0.04 4.14
N VAL A 177 1.04 0.22 5.41
CA VAL A 177 0.16 0.99 6.28
C VAL A 177 1.02 1.96 7.08
N VAL A 178 0.67 3.23 7.06
CA VAL A 178 1.38 4.28 7.80
C VAL A 178 0.40 5.02 8.70
N VAL A 179 0.77 5.19 9.95
CA VAL A 179 -0.04 5.91 10.95
C VAL A 179 0.73 7.16 11.39
N PHE A 180 0.05 8.30 11.37
CA PHE A 180 0.60 9.58 11.81
C PHE A 180 -0.20 10.10 13.00
N ASN A 181 0.48 10.45 14.06
CA ASN A 181 -0.10 11.10 15.23
C ASN A 181 0.40 12.54 15.35
N ARG A 182 -0.44 13.41 15.91
CA ARG A 182 -0.02 14.78 16.25
C ARG A 182 0.85 14.76 17.50
N GLU A 183 1.79 15.69 17.59
CA GLU A 183 2.57 15.89 18.81
C GLU A 183 1.65 16.19 20.01
N GLY A 184 1.95 15.55 21.16
CA GLY A 184 1.19 15.75 22.41
C GLY A 184 -0.06 14.89 22.58
N VAL A 185 -0.38 14.03 21.62
CA VAL A 185 -1.45 13.01 21.75
C VAL A 185 -0.85 11.71 22.27
N GLU A 186 -1.52 11.04 23.21
CA GLU A 186 -1.13 9.69 23.62
C GLU A 186 -1.12 8.76 22.42
N ARG A 187 -0.03 8.00 22.27
CA ARG A 187 0.15 7.07 21.18
C ARG A 187 -0.38 5.71 21.58
N ASP A 188 -1.22 5.15 20.75
CA ASP A 188 -1.70 3.78 20.90
C ASP A 188 -0.55 2.77 20.80
N GLU A 189 -0.70 1.59 21.40
CA GLU A 189 0.29 0.53 21.38
C GLU A 189 0.66 0.13 19.94
N ARG A 190 -0.34 0.03 19.06
CA ARG A 190 -0.13 -0.28 17.65
C ARG A 190 0.68 0.78 16.90
N THR A 191 0.46 2.04 17.18
CA THR A 191 1.26 3.14 16.61
C THR A 191 2.72 3.01 17.04
N LYS A 192 2.97 2.68 18.31
CA LYS A 192 4.33 2.46 18.83
C LYS A 192 5.01 1.27 18.14
N GLU A 193 4.29 0.17 17.92
CA GLU A 193 4.82 -0.99 17.18
C GLU A 193 5.20 -0.63 15.74
N ILE A 194 4.33 0.06 14.99
CA ILE A 194 4.60 0.49 13.61
C ILE A 194 5.81 1.43 13.58
N GLU A 195 5.90 2.38 14.52
CA GLU A 195 7.07 3.28 14.63
C GLU A 195 8.36 2.50 14.93
N GLN A 196 8.31 1.51 15.82
CA GLN A 196 9.47 0.67 16.14
C GLN A 196 9.90 -0.19 14.94
N GLU A 197 8.96 -0.77 14.20
CA GLU A 197 9.27 -1.52 12.97
C GLU A 197 9.93 -0.61 11.92
N LEU A 198 9.42 0.60 11.73
CA LEU A 198 10.01 1.57 10.82
C LEU A 198 11.42 1.98 11.26
N LEU A 199 11.62 2.28 12.54
CA LEU A 199 12.93 2.61 13.09
C LEU A 199 13.93 1.47 12.90
N ALA A 200 13.54 0.24 13.24
CA ALA A 200 14.39 -0.95 13.05
C ALA A 200 14.77 -1.15 11.57
N LYS A 201 13.86 -0.87 10.65
CA LYS A 201 14.12 -0.92 9.20
C LYS A 201 15.14 0.14 8.77
N TYR A 202 14.98 1.39 9.25
CA TYR A 202 15.93 2.48 8.96
C TYR A 202 17.30 2.23 9.57
N GLU A 203 17.36 1.73 10.80
CA GLU A 203 18.62 1.38 11.47
C GLU A 203 19.36 0.26 10.73
N LYS A 204 18.63 -0.74 10.25
CA LYS A 204 19.19 -1.80 9.42
C LYS A 204 19.73 -1.28 8.10
N ASP A 205 18.93 -0.49 7.38
CA ASP A 205 19.32 0.09 6.09
C ASP A 205 20.58 0.98 6.29
N HIS A 206 20.64 1.78 7.36
CA HIS A 206 21.80 2.62 7.71
C HIS A 206 23.02 1.79 8.09
N SER A 207 22.86 0.74 8.88
CA SER A 207 23.94 -0.19 9.22
C SER A 207 24.51 -0.89 7.97
N ASP A 208 23.66 -1.29 7.05
CA ASP A 208 24.06 -1.89 5.77
C ASP A 208 24.82 -0.87 4.89
N GLU A 209 24.37 0.38 4.84
CA GLU A 209 25.08 1.48 4.15
C GLU A 209 26.49 1.71 4.73
N ILE A 210 26.60 1.83 6.04
CA ILE A 210 27.89 1.98 6.74
C ILE A 210 28.79 0.78 6.42
N ARG A 211 28.28 -0.44 6.48
CA ARG A 211 29.04 -1.64 6.17
C ARG A 211 29.57 -1.64 4.74
N ILE A 212 28.75 -1.22 3.77
CA ILE A 212 29.13 -1.13 2.35
C ILE A 212 30.23 -0.08 2.17
N VAL A 213 30.08 1.09 2.79
CA VAL A 213 31.11 2.16 2.74
C VAL A 213 32.41 1.71 3.39
N HIS A 214 32.37 1.06 4.55
CA HIS A 214 33.56 0.55 5.22
C HIS A 214 34.20 -0.66 4.52
N SER A 215 33.42 -1.48 3.81
CA SER A 215 33.96 -2.62 3.05
C SER A 215 34.67 -2.22 1.76
N ASN A 216 34.60 -0.93 1.37
CA ASN A 216 35.30 -0.34 0.22
C ASN A 216 36.52 0.52 0.66
N PRO A 217 37.56 -0.02 1.38
CA PRO A 217 38.71 0.75 1.81
C PRO A 217 39.64 1.17 0.66
N VAL A 218 39.45 0.59 -0.53
CA VAL A 218 40.35 0.78 -1.67
C VAL A 218 40.28 2.19 -2.26
N SER A 219 39.15 2.87 -2.15
CA SER A 219 39.02 4.22 -2.73
C SER A 219 39.71 5.32 -1.88
N TYR A 220 39.78 5.12 -0.57
CA TYR A 220 40.42 6.11 0.33
C TYR A 220 41.96 6.05 0.32
N THR A 221 42.56 4.90 0.10
CA THR A 221 44.01 4.75 0.04
C THR A 221 44.61 5.35 -1.24
N HIS A 222 43.89 5.31 -2.35
CA HIS A 222 44.32 5.94 -3.59
C HIS A 222 44.23 7.47 -3.58
N LEU A 223 43.26 8.06 -2.90
CA LEU A 223 43.17 9.52 -2.76
C LEU A 223 44.27 10.08 -1.87
N ARG A 224 44.69 9.38 -0.81
CA ARG A 224 45.79 9.78 0.07
C ARG A 224 47.17 9.64 -0.55
N ALA A 225 47.33 8.74 -1.51
CA ALA A 225 48.61 8.57 -2.21
C ALA A 225 48.89 9.70 -3.24
N HIS A 226 47.88 10.43 -3.67
CA HIS A 226 48.03 11.58 -4.59
C HIS A 226 48.27 12.92 -3.88
N GLU A 227 48.02 13.02 -2.57
CA GLU A 227 48.25 14.26 -1.82
C GLU A 227 49.66 14.37 -1.17
N THR A 228 50.50 13.35 -1.30
CA THR A 228 51.85 13.33 -0.74
C THR A 228 52.96 13.18 -1.80
N GLY A 229 52.72 13.60 -3.01
CA GLY A 229 53.71 13.66 -4.09
C GLY A 229 53.98 15.08 -4.54
#